data_df2efdfb3d9891fc2d2a6229ffd1f961
#
_entry.id   df2efdfb3d9891fc2d2a6229ffd1f961
#
_cell.length_a   1.000
_cell.length_b   1.000
_cell.length_c   1.000
_cell.angle_alpha   90.00
_cell.angle_beta   90.00
_cell.angle_gamma   90.00
#
_symmetry.space_group_name_H-M   'P 1'
#
loop_
_entity.id
_entity.type
_entity.pdbx_description
1 polymer ?
#
loop_
_entity_poly.entity_id
_entity_poly.type
_entity_poly.pdbx_seq_one_letter_code
_entity_poly.pdbx_strand_id
1 'polypeptide(L)'
;MDLAMTAMRQVFVLFILMFAGFAGVKTGLIRMEGKKAFSDLLVNLICPCMILNSYFAEFQPEIFRNLLWAYGVSLLLILVGLAVTVIFTKKFPPSERPIQQFACIYSNAAFMGFPLIQVMFGEEGLLYASAYVTVFNILLWTHGYIMLSKGREGKSRREAGGFRTTMKKLFTTPVLISV
;
A
#
# COMPACT_ATOMS: atom_id res chain seq x y z
N MET A 1 26.28 -3.63 -11.89
CA MET A 1 25.02 -4.11 -12.51
C MET A 1 24.05 -2.96 -12.48
N ASP A 2 23.51 -2.60 -13.62
CA ASP A 2 22.65 -1.40 -13.69
C ASP A 2 21.36 -1.62 -12.89
N LEU A 3 21.02 -0.64 -12.06
CA LEU A 3 19.82 -0.63 -11.21
C LEU A 3 18.54 -0.95 -12.04
N ALA A 4 18.51 -0.46 -13.28
CA ALA A 4 17.44 -0.74 -14.23
C ALA A 4 17.32 -2.23 -14.59
N MET A 5 18.46 -2.92 -14.79
CA MET A 5 18.46 -4.35 -15.09
C MET A 5 17.99 -5.17 -13.90
N THR A 6 18.40 -4.80 -12.68
CA THR A 6 17.92 -5.42 -11.44
C THR A 6 16.42 -5.24 -11.26
N ALA A 7 15.92 -4.03 -11.50
CA ALA A 7 14.48 -3.74 -11.44
C ALA A 7 13.69 -4.55 -12.47
N MET A 8 14.15 -4.60 -13.73
CA MET A 8 13.49 -5.39 -14.78
C MET A 8 13.46 -6.89 -14.44
N ARG A 9 14.57 -7.42 -13.96
CA ARG A 9 14.65 -8.82 -13.52
C ARG A 9 13.65 -9.12 -12.40
N GLN A 10 13.57 -8.23 -11.41
CA GLN A 10 12.63 -8.41 -10.28
C GLN A 10 11.17 -8.32 -10.72
N VAL A 11 10.83 -7.37 -11.59
CA VAL A 11 9.48 -7.28 -12.16
C VAL A 11 9.13 -8.56 -12.93
N PHE A 12 10.08 -9.11 -13.70
CA PHE A 12 9.87 -10.36 -14.43
C PHE A 12 9.63 -11.54 -13.48
N VAL A 13 10.38 -11.62 -12.37
CA VAL A 13 10.16 -12.64 -11.32
C VAL A 13 8.75 -12.52 -10.73
N LEU A 14 8.27 -11.29 -10.44
CA LEU A 14 6.92 -11.07 -9.95
C LEU A 14 5.85 -11.53 -10.96
N PHE A 15 6.05 -11.32 -12.25
CA PHE A 15 5.16 -11.83 -13.30
C PHE A 15 5.14 -13.37 -13.33
N ILE A 16 6.31 -14.02 -13.21
CA ILE A 16 6.40 -15.49 -13.14
C ILE A 16 5.63 -16.02 -11.93
N LEU A 17 5.79 -15.38 -10.77
CA LEU A 17 5.06 -15.76 -9.54
C LEU A 17 3.55 -15.58 -9.69
N MET A 18 3.10 -14.48 -10.31
CA MET A 18 1.68 -14.27 -10.60
C MET A 18 1.14 -15.35 -11.54
N PHE A 19 1.90 -15.71 -12.59
CA PHE A 19 1.52 -16.75 -13.52
C PHE A 19 1.47 -18.13 -12.84
N ALA A 20 2.44 -18.45 -11.99
CA ALA A 20 2.45 -19.68 -11.21
C ALA A 20 1.24 -19.76 -10.26
N GLY A 21 0.91 -18.65 -9.58
CA GLY A 21 -0.28 -18.56 -8.74
C GLY A 21 -1.58 -18.74 -9.55
N PHE A 22 -1.68 -18.13 -10.71
CA PHE A 22 -2.81 -18.31 -11.62
C PHE A 22 -2.94 -19.77 -12.09
N ALA A 23 -1.83 -20.39 -12.51
CA ALA A 23 -1.79 -21.79 -12.91
C ALA A 23 -2.19 -22.73 -11.76
N GLY A 24 -1.71 -22.46 -10.54
CA GLY A 24 -2.06 -23.22 -9.33
C GLY A 24 -3.56 -23.18 -9.01
N VAL A 25 -4.21 -22.03 -9.22
CA VAL A 25 -5.66 -21.92 -9.06
C VAL A 25 -6.39 -22.63 -10.20
N LYS A 26 -5.94 -22.47 -11.44
CA LYS A 26 -6.59 -23.09 -12.63
C LYS A 26 -6.48 -24.61 -12.63
N THR A 27 -5.39 -25.18 -12.12
CA THR A 27 -5.19 -26.62 -11.98
C THR A 27 -5.89 -27.23 -10.76
N GLY A 28 -6.51 -26.40 -9.90
CA GLY A 28 -7.18 -26.85 -8.68
C GLY A 28 -6.23 -27.14 -7.51
N LEU A 29 -4.92 -26.91 -7.68
CA LEU A 29 -3.93 -27.07 -6.61
C LEU A 29 -4.18 -26.07 -5.46
N ILE A 30 -4.60 -24.85 -5.81
CA ILE A 30 -4.96 -23.79 -4.86
C ILE A 30 -6.47 -23.55 -4.97
N ARG A 31 -7.21 -23.85 -3.90
CA ARG A 31 -8.63 -23.56 -3.84
C ARG A 31 -8.87 -22.06 -3.71
N MET A 32 -9.87 -21.53 -4.42
CA MET A 32 -10.24 -20.10 -4.35
C MET A 32 -10.62 -19.65 -2.93
N GLU A 33 -11.13 -20.56 -2.10
CA GLU A 33 -11.45 -20.32 -0.69
C GLU A 33 -10.19 -20.02 0.14
N GLY A 34 -9.04 -20.62 -0.21
CA GLY A 34 -7.75 -20.38 0.44
C GLY A 34 -7.13 -19.01 0.12
N LYS A 35 -7.55 -18.36 -0.98
CA LYS A 35 -7.01 -17.06 -1.40
C LYS A 35 -7.08 -16.00 -0.31
N LYS A 36 -8.20 -15.94 0.42
CA LYS A 36 -8.38 -15.00 1.52
C LYS A 36 -7.42 -15.28 2.66
N ALA A 37 -7.27 -16.56 3.05
CA ALA A 37 -6.36 -16.96 4.13
C ALA A 37 -4.89 -16.62 3.80
N PHE A 38 -4.45 -16.84 2.57
CA PHE A 38 -3.10 -16.43 2.12
C PHE A 38 -2.92 -14.93 2.14
N SER A 39 -3.91 -14.17 1.67
CA SER A 39 -3.87 -12.71 1.71
C SER A 39 -3.83 -12.19 3.15
N ASP A 40 -4.65 -12.76 4.03
CA ASP A 40 -4.71 -12.38 5.44
C ASP A 40 -3.38 -12.71 6.16
N LEU A 41 -2.76 -13.86 5.86
CA LEU A 41 -1.44 -14.23 6.39
C LEU A 41 -0.36 -13.24 5.93
N LEU A 42 -0.38 -12.88 4.67
CA LEU A 42 0.61 -11.97 4.10
C LEU A 42 0.48 -10.57 4.70
N VAL A 43 -0.75 -10.04 4.80
CA VAL A 43 -0.98 -8.68 5.33
C VAL A 43 -0.80 -8.60 6.84
N ASN A 44 -1.29 -9.61 7.57
CA ASN A 44 -1.37 -9.50 9.04
C ASN A 44 -0.16 -10.11 9.76
N LEU A 45 0.64 -10.92 9.07
CA LEU A 45 1.81 -11.57 9.67
C LEU A 45 3.10 -11.25 8.92
N ILE A 46 3.17 -11.55 7.62
CA ILE A 46 4.43 -11.45 6.87
C ILE A 46 4.87 -10.00 6.73
N CYS A 47 4.00 -9.10 6.27
CA CYS A 47 4.35 -7.68 6.11
C CYS A 47 4.77 -7.02 7.43
N PRO A 48 4.05 -7.17 8.57
CA PRO A 48 4.51 -6.65 9.84
C PRO A 48 5.87 -7.20 10.27
N CYS A 49 6.10 -8.51 10.11
CA CYS A 49 7.40 -9.11 10.44
C CYS A 49 8.54 -8.56 9.57
N MET A 50 8.30 -8.35 8.28
CA MET A 50 9.30 -7.74 7.38
C MET A 50 9.63 -6.31 7.81
N ILE A 51 8.63 -5.51 8.16
CA ILE A 51 8.81 -4.13 8.63
C ILE A 51 9.58 -4.14 9.96
N LEU A 52 9.15 -4.94 10.94
CA LEU A 52 9.84 -5.06 12.22
C LEU A 52 11.30 -5.48 12.02
N ASN A 53 11.57 -6.46 11.15
CA ASN A 53 12.93 -6.88 10.86
C ASN A 53 13.81 -5.74 10.31
N SER A 54 13.23 -4.83 9.50
CA SER A 54 13.97 -3.68 8.99
C SER A 54 14.37 -2.67 10.08
N TYR A 55 13.63 -2.61 11.20
CA TYR A 55 13.96 -1.76 12.34
C TYR A 55 15.04 -2.36 13.27
N PHE A 56 15.28 -3.68 13.19
CA PHE A 56 16.39 -4.31 13.93
C PHE A 56 17.77 -4.13 13.27
N ALA A 57 17.84 -3.51 12.10
CA ALA A 57 19.11 -3.06 11.52
C ALA A 57 19.77 -2.04 12.47
N GLU A 58 21.12 -1.99 12.51
CA GLU A 58 21.86 -1.14 13.41
C GLU A 58 21.35 0.30 13.43
N PHE A 59 20.96 0.77 14.62
CA PHE A 59 20.42 2.09 14.83
C PHE A 59 21.52 3.14 14.69
N GLN A 60 21.59 3.80 13.55
CA GLN A 60 22.48 4.93 13.31
C GLN A 60 21.67 6.23 13.33
N PRO A 61 22.16 7.31 14.00
CA PRO A 61 21.45 8.60 14.05
C PRO A 61 21.13 9.17 12.66
N GLU A 62 21.96 8.86 11.69
CA GLU A 62 21.75 9.28 10.29
C GLU A 62 20.53 8.60 9.66
N ILE A 63 20.31 7.33 9.93
CA ILE A 63 19.14 6.59 9.47
C ILE A 63 17.85 7.21 10.03
N PHE A 64 17.85 7.59 11.30
CA PHE A 64 16.69 8.25 11.92
C PHE A 64 16.36 9.59 11.27
N ARG A 65 17.37 10.42 11.01
CA ARG A 65 17.17 11.69 10.29
C ARG A 65 16.63 11.48 8.89
N ASN A 66 17.18 10.51 8.17
CA ASN A 66 16.75 10.16 6.82
C ASN A 66 15.32 9.59 6.82
N LEU A 67 14.94 8.84 7.85
CA LEU A 67 13.58 8.33 8.02
C LEU A 67 12.57 9.47 8.20
N LEU A 68 12.89 10.50 9.00
CA LEU A 68 12.05 11.69 9.13
C LEU A 68 11.88 12.42 7.79
N TRP A 69 12.97 12.55 7.02
CA TRP A 69 12.90 13.08 5.65
C TRP A 69 12.03 12.22 4.74
N ALA A 70 12.13 10.89 4.86
CA ALA A 70 11.31 9.96 4.09
C ALA A 70 9.80 10.14 4.38
N TYR A 71 9.40 10.37 5.63
CA TYR A 71 8.03 10.71 5.99
C TYR A 71 7.58 12.02 5.32
N GLY A 72 8.39 13.07 5.40
CA GLY A 72 8.10 14.38 4.80
C GLY A 72 7.95 14.30 3.27
N VAL A 73 8.89 13.65 2.60
CA VAL A 73 8.87 13.45 1.15
C VAL A 73 7.68 12.58 0.74
N SER A 74 7.36 11.53 1.48
CA SER A 74 6.21 10.66 1.23
C SER A 74 4.89 11.43 1.29
N LEU A 75 4.72 12.26 2.31
CA LEU A 75 3.55 13.12 2.43
C LEU A 75 3.44 14.09 1.26
N LEU A 76 4.54 14.74 0.89
CA LEU A 76 4.58 15.65 -0.25
C LEU A 76 4.21 14.95 -1.55
N LEU A 77 4.79 13.78 -1.83
CA LEU A 77 4.51 12.99 -3.04
C LEU A 77 3.03 12.61 -3.14
N ILE A 78 2.42 12.16 -2.04
CA ILE A 78 1.00 11.80 -2.04
C ILE A 78 0.12 13.04 -2.22
N LEU A 79 0.45 14.17 -1.60
CA LEU A 79 -0.29 15.43 -1.79
C LEU A 79 -0.18 15.96 -3.22
N VAL A 80 1.00 15.88 -3.84
CA VAL A 80 1.19 16.23 -5.26
C VAL A 80 0.38 15.27 -6.14
N GLY A 81 0.42 13.96 -5.87
CA GLY A 81 -0.39 12.96 -6.56
C GLY A 81 -1.89 13.26 -6.46
N LEU A 82 -2.37 13.66 -5.29
CA LEU A 82 -3.74 14.11 -5.05
C LEU A 82 -4.08 15.32 -5.93
N ALA A 83 -3.25 16.35 -5.94
CA ALA A 83 -3.47 17.58 -6.72
C ALA A 83 -3.53 17.27 -8.22
N VAL A 84 -2.57 16.48 -8.72
CA VAL A 84 -2.52 16.04 -10.12
C VAL A 84 -3.78 15.25 -10.49
N THR A 85 -4.17 14.29 -9.65
CA THR A 85 -5.34 13.45 -9.90
C THR A 85 -6.63 14.26 -9.94
N VAL A 86 -6.79 15.27 -9.06
CA VAL A 86 -7.95 16.18 -9.09
C VAL A 86 -8.03 16.93 -10.42
N ILE A 87 -6.88 17.36 -10.97
CA ILE A 87 -6.84 18.05 -12.26
C ILE A 87 -7.27 17.13 -13.40
N PHE A 88 -6.69 15.92 -13.47
CA PHE A 88 -6.96 14.96 -14.54
C PHE A 88 -8.39 14.39 -14.50
N THR A 89 -8.95 14.21 -13.31
CA THR A 89 -10.28 13.63 -13.15
C THR A 89 -11.42 14.64 -13.35
N LYS A 90 -11.13 15.93 -13.55
CA LYS A 90 -12.16 16.96 -13.85
C LYS A 90 -13.00 16.62 -15.09
N LYS A 91 -12.45 15.85 -16.04
CA LYS A 91 -13.13 15.42 -17.27
C LYS A 91 -14.20 14.34 -17.06
N PHE A 92 -14.16 13.63 -15.95
CA PHE A 92 -15.11 12.55 -15.64
C PHE A 92 -16.40 13.10 -14.99
N PRO A 93 -17.53 12.37 -15.15
CA PRO A 93 -18.78 12.71 -14.49
C PRO A 93 -18.60 12.81 -12.96
N PRO A 94 -19.31 13.73 -12.27
CA PRO A 94 -19.17 13.91 -10.82
C PRO A 94 -19.40 12.65 -9.99
N SER A 95 -20.24 11.74 -10.47
CA SER A 95 -20.54 10.44 -9.82
C SER A 95 -19.37 9.44 -9.85
N GLU A 96 -18.51 9.53 -10.85
CA GLU A 96 -17.39 8.61 -11.06
C GLU A 96 -16.05 9.15 -10.55
N ARG A 97 -15.94 10.47 -10.43
CA ARG A 97 -14.69 11.14 -9.99
C ARG A 97 -14.09 10.58 -8.71
N PRO A 98 -14.85 10.32 -7.64
CA PRO A 98 -14.27 9.79 -6.41
C PRO A 98 -13.62 8.42 -6.58
N ILE A 99 -14.23 7.56 -7.41
CA ILE A 99 -13.69 6.21 -7.68
C ILE A 99 -12.43 6.32 -8.54
N GLN A 100 -12.44 7.17 -9.57
CA GLN A 100 -11.28 7.39 -10.43
C GLN A 100 -10.10 8.00 -9.64
N GLN A 101 -10.37 8.99 -8.81
CA GLN A 101 -9.37 9.59 -7.94
C GLN A 101 -8.78 8.57 -6.98
N PHE A 102 -9.63 7.78 -6.33
CA PHE A 102 -9.18 6.73 -5.44
C PHE A 102 -8.26 5.73 -6.14
N ALA A 103 -8.66 5.24 -7.31
CA ALA A 103 -7.88 4.27 -8.08
C ALA A 103 -6.53 4.82 -8.56
N CYS A 104 -6.44 6.10 -8.87
CA CYS A 104 -5.19 6.74 -9.31
C CYS A 104 -4.20 6.97 -8.16
N ILE A 105 -4.69 7.27 -6.96
CA ILE A 105 -3.83 7.65 -5.82
C ILE A 105 -3.46 6.43 -4.99
N TYR A 106 -4.45 5.61 -4.66
CA TYR A 106 -4.29 4.50 -3.72
C TYR A 106 -3.97 3.20 -4.46
N SER A 107 -2.73 3.10 -4.92
CA SER A 107 -2.19 1.89 -5.57
C SER A 107 -1.78 0.82 -4.56
N ASN A 108 -1.47 -0.38 -5.04
CA ASN A 108 -0.97 -1.47 -4.22
C ASN A 108 0.55 -1.34 -3.98
N ALA A 109 0.96 -0.29 -3.28
CA ALA A 109 2.37 0.06 -3.12
C ALA A 109 3.14 -0.94 -2.23
N ALA A 110 2.52 -1.47 -1.17
CA ALA A 110 3.20 -2.34 -0.22
C ALA A 110 3.52 -3.72 -0.83
N PHE A 111 2.54 -4.40 -1.40
CA PHE A 111 2.71 -5.78 -1.88
C PHE A 111 3.66 -5.92 -3.06
N MET A 112 3.67 -4.94 -3.97
CA MET A 112 4.57 -4.94 -5.11
C MET A 112 5.86 -4.16 -4.83
N GLY A 113 5.78 -3.12 -4.01
CA GLY A 113 6.91 -2.25 -3.72
C GLY A 113 7.95 -2.89 -2.80
N PHE A 114 7.54 -3.51 -1.70
CA PHE A 114 8.46 -4.06 -0.71
C PHE A 114 9.44 -5.10 -1.27
N PRO A 115 9.00 -6.15 -2.00
CA PRO A 115 9.94 -7.10 -2.59
C PRO A 115 10.91 -6.46 -3.59
N LEU A 116 10.43 -5.49 -4.36
CA LEU A 116 11.26 -4.77 -5.32
C LEU A 116 12.32 -3.92 -4.62
N ILE A 117 11.91 -3.14 -3.62
CA ILE A 117 12.80 -2.24 -2.87
C ILE A 117 13.83 -3.03 -2.07
N GLN A 118 13.41 -4.14 -1.45
CA GLN A 118 14.33 -4.99 -0.68
C GLN A 118 15.44 -5.57 -1.55
N VAL A 119 15.13 -6.01 -2.77
CA VAL A 119 16.13 -6.53 -3.71
C VAL A 119 17.06 -5.43 -4.25
N MET A 120 16.55 -4.21 -4.43
CA MET A 120 17.31 -3.09 -5.01
C MET A 120 18.14 -2.34 -3.98
N PHE A 121 17.61 -2.14 -2.78
CA PHE A 121 18.16 -1.24 -1.76
C PHE A 121 18.37 -1.91 -0.40
N GLY A 122 18.05 -3.21 -0.27
CA GLY A 122 18.22 -3.96 0.98
C GLY A 122 17.26 -3.53 2.10
N GLU A 123 17.65 -3.83 3.34
CA GLU A 123 16.85 -3.55 4.54
C GLU A 123 16.68 -2.04 4.80
N GLU A 124 17.68 -1.24 4.49
CA GLU A 124 17.60 0.22 4.64
C GLU A 124 16.54 0.80 3.69
N GLY A 125 16.51 0.34 2.44
CA GLY A 125 15.48 0.73 1.48
C GLY A 125 14.08 0.33 1.94
N LEU A 126 13.94 -0.85 2.55
CA LEU A 126 12.66 -1.32 3.11
C LEU A 126 12.19 -0.44 4.26
N LEU A 127 13.11 0.03 5.11
CA LEU A 127 12.84 0.95 6.20
C LEU A 127 12.22 2.28 5.68
N TYR A 128 12.85 2.89 4.64
CA TYR A 128 12.30 4.11 4.04
C TYR A 128 10.98 3.87 3.32
N ALA A 129 10.81 2.71 2.68
CA ALA A 129 9.55 2.32 2.07
C ALA A 129 8.43 2.14 3.10
N SER A 130 8.74 1.67 4.31
CA SER A 130 7.77 1.55 5.40
C SER A 130 7.22 2.91 5.82
N ALA A 131 8.05 3.95 5.84
CA ALA A 131 7.62 5.33 6.09
C ALA A 131 6.60 5.79 5.04
N TYR A 132 6.86 5.53 3.75
CA TYR A 132 5.89 5.83 2.69
C TYR A 132 4.56 5.08 2.90
N VAL A 133 4.62 3.78 3.18
CA VAL A 133 3.42 2.95 3.37
C VAL A 133 2.62 3.39 4.59
N THR A 134 3.28 3.87 5.63
CA THR A 134 2.62 4.43 6.83
C THR A 134 1.80 5.67 6.47
N VAL A 135 2.41 6.66 5.84
CA VAL A 135 1.71 7.89 5.40
C VAL A 135 0.58 7.53 4.43
N PHE A 136 0.84 6.65 3.49
CA PHE A 136 -0.13 6.14 2.54
C PHE A 136 -1.35 5.50 3.23
N ASN A 137 -1.14 4.62 4.20
CA ASN A 137 -2.22 3.97 4.94
C ASN A 137 -3.04 4.97 5.77
N ILE A 138 -2.39 5.92 6.44
CA ILE A 138 -3.11 6.97 7.17
C ILE A 138 -4.03 7.75 6.23
N LEU A 139 -3.52 8.17 5.08
CA LEU A 139 -4.31 8.91 4.09
C LEU A 139 -5.36 8.03 3.40
N LEU A 140 -5.07 6.77 3.13
CA LEU A 140 -6.03 5.81 2.58
C LEU A 140 -7.27 5.68 3.48
N TRP A 141 -7.05 5.46 4.77
CA TRP A 141 -8.15 5.23 5.71
C TRP A 141 -8.85 6.51 6.17
N THR A 142 -8.22 7.67 6.04
CA THR A 142 -8.84 8.96 6.35
C THR A 142 -9.45 9.59 5.09
N HIS A 143 -8.61 10.13 4.21
CA HIS A 143 -9.02 10.82 2.99
C HIS A 143 -9.70 9.88 1.99
N GLY A 144 -9.11 8.71 1.72
CA GLY A 144 -9.64 7.73 0.76
C GLY A 144 -11.04 7.24 1.17
N TYR A 145 -11.24 6.94 2.47
CA TYR A 145 -12.54 6.57 3.00
C TYR A 145 -13.59 7.68 2.85
N ILE A 146 -13.24 8.93 3.22
CA ILE A 146 -14.14 10.08 3.09
C ILE A 146 -14.53 10.31 1.63
N MET A 147 -13.56 10.19 0.72
CA MET A 147 -13.78 10.38 -0.71
C MET A 147 -14.76 9.35 -1.29
N LEU A 148 -14.60 8.07 -0.95
CA LEU A 148 -15.51 7.02 -1.41
C LEU A 148 -16.88 7.10 -0.75
N SER A 149 -16.97 7.52 0.52
CA SER A 149 -18.25 7.67 1.21
C SER A 149 -19.09 8.81 0.63
N LYS A 150 -18.49 9.93 0.22
CA LYS A 150 -19.17 11.02 -0.49
C LYS A 150 -19.69 10.60 -1.87
N GLY A 151 -18.98 9.73 -2.58
CA GLY A 151 -19.41 9.18 -3.87
C GLY A 151 -20.66 8.27 -3.76
N ARG A 152 -20.98 7.79 -2.56
CA ARG A 152 -22.11 6.90 -2.27
C ARG A 152 -23.37 7.62 -1.75
N GLU A 153 -23.41 8.92 -1.68
CA GLU A 153 -24.57 9.68 -1.13
C GLU A 153 -25.90 9.49 -1.88
N GLY A 154 -25.97 8.59 -2.86
CA GLY A 154 -27.22 8.16 -3.52
C GLY A 154 -27.86 6.88 -2.98
N LYS A 155 -27.15 6.03 -2.21
CA LYS A 155 -27.71 4.77 -1.65
C LYS A 155 -27.06 4.41 -0.32
N SER A 156 -27.83 4.55 0.75
CA SER A 156 -27.60 3.95 2.07
C SER A 156 -26.54 4.57 2.98
N ARG A 157 -26.92 5.66 3.62
CA ARG A 157 -26.24 6.29 4.77
C ARG A 157 -26.23 5.40 6.05
N ARG A 158 -26.78 4.20 6.00
CA ARG A 158 -26.99 3.33 7.19
C ARG A 158 -25.95 2.22 7.37
N GLU A 159 -25.14 1.90 6.36
CA GLU A 159 -24.17 0.78 6.46
C GLU A 159 -22.69 1.20 6.51
N ALA A 160 -22.38 2.47 6.31
CA ALA A 160 -21.04 2.99 6.56
C ALA A 160 -20.86 3.09 8.07
N GLY A 161 -20.25 2.08 8.66
CA GLY A 161 -19.80 2.14 10.05
C GLY A 161 -19.11 3.47 10.29
N GLY A 162 -19.57 4.23 11.29
CA GLY A 162 -19.19 5.62 11.49
C GLY A 162 -17.66 5.79 11.56
N PHE A 163 -17.16 6.99 11.29
CA PHE A 163 -15.76 7.39 11.37
C PHE A 163 -14.99 6.77 12.57
N ARG A 164 -15.67 6.60 13.69
CA ARG A 164 -15.16 5.94 14.90
C ARG A 164 -14.81 4.46 14.69
N THR A 165 -15.59 3.72 13.89
CA THR A 165 -15.34 2.30 13.56
C THR A 165 -14.16 2.19 12.58
N THR A 166 -14.05 3.14 11.67
CA THR A 166 -12.93 3.21 10.71
C THR A 166 -11.63 3.57 11.41
N MET A 167 -11.64 4.54 12.33
CA MET A 167 -10.49 4.88 13.17
C MET A 167 -10.06 3.70 14.05
N LYS A 168 -11.01 2.96 14.64
CA LYS A 168 -10.68 1.75 15.40
C LYS A 168 -10.00 0.69 14.53
N LYS A 169 -10.47 0.48 13.31
CA LYS A 169 -9.83 -0.44 12.34
C LYS A 169 -8.42 0.03 11.97
N LEU A 170 -8.20 1.32 11.81
CA LEU A 170 -6.92 1.93 11.49
C LEU A 170 -5.87 1.61 12.58
N PHE A 171 -6.22 1.83 13.85
CA PHE A 171 -5.35 1.53 14.98
C PHE A 171 -5.22 0.03 15.31
N THR A 172 -6.06 -0.82 14.73
CA THR A 172 -6.01 -2.28 14.96
C THR A 172 -5.37 -3.02 13.78
N THR A 173 -4.97 -2.31 12.72
CA THR A 173 -4.31 -2.94 11.56
C THR A 173 -2.86 -3.29 11.91
N PRO A 174 -2.44 -4.58 11.85
CA PRO A 174 -1.11 -5.01 12.28
C PRO A 174 0.02 -4.30 11.56
N VAL A 175 -0.16 -3.95 10.29
CA VAL A 175 0.82 -3.21 9.49
C VAL A 175 1.09 -1.80 10.04
N LEU A 176 0.09 -1.12 10.61
CA LEU A 176 0.27 0.19 11.22
C LEU A 176 0.87 0.11 12.63
N ILE A 177 0.64 -1.00 13.33
CA ILE A 177 1.21 -1.22 14.67
C ILE A 177 2.70 -1.55 14.58
N SER A 178 3.15 -2.13 13.45
CA SER A 178 4.55 -2.51 13.22
C SER A 178 5.45 -1.36 12.77
N VAL A 179 4.90 -0.19 12.48
CA VAL A 179 5.62 1.03 12.08
C VAL A 179 5.61 2.04 13.22
#